data_10f6f2d4693a01eaba7cde6f984366c9
#
_entry.id   10f6f2d4693a01eaba7cde6f984366c9
#
_cell.length_a   1.000
_cell.length_b   1.000
_cell.length_c   1.000
_cell.angle_alpha   90.00
_cell.angle_beta   90.00
_cell.angle_gamma   90.00
#
_symmetry.space_group_name_H-M   'P 1'
#
loop_
_entity.id
_entity.type
_entity.pdbx_description
1 polymer ?
#
loop_
_entity_poly.entity_id
_entity_poly.type
_entity_poly.pdbx_seq_one_letter_code
_entity_poly.pdbx_strand_id
1 'polypeptide(L)'
;MHKARVDDQWHHQYVEGWKHFGMRPIVGITAIVCANSDCRELTLKAILGRSNPSRNDVVEGPHKTWPLLPPSSARPQPDYIPKPIRDDYYEACTICELSPKASATVIRRCLQGMIRDFCGISKKRLVDELNELRDQVHSGKAPPGVQPDTLTAIDQVREIGNIGAHMEADINVIVDVDPEEAQILIDLVELLFEDWYVARDDRMKHLAKIQAIAQEKKQKQAQKLDEEMPELPGPNVQVTSETKD
;
A
#
# COMPACT_ATOMS: atom_id res chain seq x y z
N MET A 1 25.28 11.74 11.40
CA MET A 1 24.83 10.54 10.70
C MET A 1 25.35 9.32 11.47
N HIS A 2 24.55 8.74 12.37
CA HIS A 2 24.91 7.48 13.01
C HIS A 2 24.70 6.35 12.00
N LYS A 3 25.80 5.66 11.63
CA LYS A 3 25.69 4.39 10.91
C LYS A 3 24.99 3.39 11.85
N ALA A 4 23.73 3.09 11.57
CA ALA A 4 23.06 1.98 12.23
C ALA A 4 23.88 0.72 11.97
N ARG A 5 24.28 0.04 13.04
CA ARG A 5 24.95 -1.26 12.95
C ARG A 5 23.90 -2.25 12.49
N VAL A 6 24.00 -2.72 11.26
CA VAL A 6 23.21 -3.83 10.76
C VAL A 6 23.84 -5.10 11.36
N ASP A 7 23.11 -5.81 12.21
CA ASP A 7 23.51 -7.15 12.66
C ASP A 7 23.24 -8.12 11.50
N ASP A 8 24.23 -8.25 10.64
CA ASP A 8 24.23 -9.18 9.51
C ASP A 8 24.85 -10.49 9.98
N GLN A 9 24.07 -11.55 9.99
CA GLN A 9 24.52 -12.90 10.34
C GLN A 9 24.51 -13.77 9.09
N TRP A 10 25.67 -14.26 8.71
CA TRP A 10 25.85 -15.15 7.57
C TRP A 10 26.21 -16.56 8.03
N HIS A 11 25.37 -17.53 7.68
CA HIS A 11 25.63 -18.96 7.86
C HIS A 11 25.61 -19.66 6.50
N HIS A 12 26.58 -20.56 6.28
CA HIS A 12 26.67 -21.25 5.00
C HIS A 12 27.10 -22.73 5.16
N GLN A 13 26.77 -23.52 4.16
CA GLN A 13 27.18 -24.92 4.04
C GLN A 13 27.52 -25.24 2.59
N TYR A 14 28.58 -26.04 2.40
CA TYR A 14 28.89 -26.60 1.10
C TYR A 14 27.94 -27.74 0.77
N VAL A 15 27.52 -27.81 -0.51
CA VAL A 15 26.69 -28.90 -1.03
C VAL A 15 27.59 -29.84 -1.83
N GLU A 16 27.70 -31.08 -1.38
CA GLU A 16 28.50 -32.10 -2.04
C GLU A 16 27.67 -32.87 -3.06
N GLY A 17 28.33 -33.39 -4.12
CA GLY A 17 27.71 -34.31 -5.09
C GLY A 17 26.82 -33.68 -6.18
N TRP A 18 26.69 -32.36 -6.22
CA TRP A 18 25.92 -31.71 -7.28
C TRP A 18 26.73 -31.50 -8.56
N LYS A 19 26.41 -32.29 -9.60
CA LYS A 19 27.21 -32.40 -10.84
C LYS A 19 27.12 -31.19 -11.79
N HIS A 20 26.15 -30.33 -11.63
CA HIS A 20 25.87 -29.29 -12.63
C HIS A 20 26.55 -27.92 -12.37
N PHE A 21 27.33 -27.80 -11.33
CA PHE A 21 27.82 -26.46 -10.90
C PHE A 21 29.32 -26.22 -11.16
N GLY A 22 30.07 -27.20 -11.62
CA GLY A 22 31.51 -27.09 -12.01
C GLY A 22 32.48 -26.60 -10.93
N MET A 23 31.99 -26.06 -9.80
CA MET A 23 32.69 -25.65 -8.58
C MET A 23 31.89 -26.09 -7.37
N ARG A 24 32.48 -26.00 -6.15
CA ARG A 24 31.76 -26.31 -4.92
C ARG A 24 30.59 -25.36 -4.72
N PRO A 25 29.33 -25.81 -4.83
CA PRO A 25 28.18 -24.98 -4.55
C PRO A 25 28.11 -24.70 -3.06
N ILE A 26 27.69 -23.48 -2.72
CA ILE A 26 27.49 -23.03 -1.36
C ILE A 26 26.03 -22.60 -1.20
N VAL A 27 25.37 -23.06 -0.16
CA VAL A 27 24.07 -22.57 0.29
C VAL A 27 24.30 -21.78 1.55
N GLY A 28 23.81 -20.54 1.57
CA GLY A 28 23.92 -19.67 2.72
C GLY A 28 22.59 -19.07 3.12
N ILE A 29 22.50 -18.67 4.37
CA ILE A 29 21.37 -17.93 4.93
C ILE A 29 21.91 -16.61 5.47
N THR A 30 21.35 -15.51 5.02
CA THR A 30 21.60 -14.18 5.59
C THR A 30 20.41 -13.78 6.44
N ALA A 31 20.68 -13.40 7.69
CA ALA A 31 19.70 -12.86 8.62
C ALA A 31 20.04 -11.39 8.93
N ILE A 32 19.12 -10.49 8.69
CA ILE A 32 19.28 -9.05 8.96
C ILE A 32 18.14 -8.61 9.87
N VAL A 33 18.47 -8.04 11.03
CA VAL A 33 17.49 -7.43 11.93
C VAL A 33 17.46 -5.92 11.70
N CYS A 34 16.25 -5.35 11.55
CA CYS A 34 16.09 -3.91 11.38
C CYS A 34 16.74 -3.16 12.56
N ALA A 35 17.59 -2.19 12.24
CA ALA A 35 18.30 -1.39 13.24
C ALA A 35 17.40 -0.41 14.01
N ASN A 36 16.20 -0.12 13.51
CA ASN A 36 15.20 0.69 14.21
C ASN A 36 14.69 -0.08 15.43
N SER A 37 14.84 0.50 16.63
CA SER A 37 14.41 -0.10 17.91
C SER A 37 12.92 -0.42 17.97
N ASP A 38 12.11 0.34 17.26
CA ASP A 38 10.65 0.22 17.26
C ASP A 38 10.15 -0.81 16.22
N CYS A 39 10.98 -1.15 15.24
CA CYS A 39 10.67 -2.12 14.21
C CYS A 39 11.21 -3.51 14.54
N ARG A 40 12.54 -3.67 14.64
CA ARG A 40 13.25 -4.93 14.96
C ARG A 40 12.83 -6.13 14.10
N GLU A 41 12.24 -5.89 12.93
CA GLU A 41 11.82 -6.97 12.03
C GLU A 41 13.02 -7.71 11.45
N LEU A 42 12.83 -9.01 11.28
CA LEU A 42 13.83 -9.94 10.74
C LEU A 42 13.66 -10.10 9.22
N THR A 43 14.74 -9.87 8.47
CA THR A 43 14.85 -10.27 7.06
C THR A 43 15.71 -11.51 6.95
N LEU A 44 15.20 -12.55 6.30
CA LEU A 44 15.92 -13.79 5.98
C LEU A 44 15.97 -14.01 4.48
N LYS A 45 17.16 -14.36 3.98
CA LYS A 45 17.36 -14.75 2.58
C LYS A 45 18.18 -16.04 2.52
N ALA A 46 17.77 -16.99 1.71
CA ALA A 46 18.59 -18.11 1.30
C ALA A 46 19.28 -17.79 -0.03
N ILE A 47 20.53 -18.16 -0.14
CA ILE A 47 21.37 -17.89 -1.31
C ILE A 47 22.02 -19.17 -1.76
N LEU A 48 21.94 -19.48 -3.05
CA LEU A 48 22.70 -20.53 -3.71
C LEU A 48 23.73 -19.87 -4.62
N GLY A 49 24.98 -20.19 -4.46
CA GLY A 49 26.03 -19.60 -5.25
C GLY A 49 27.26 -20.51 -5.38
N ARG A 50 28.33 -19.99 -5.95
CA ARG A 50 29.64 -20.63 -6.00
C ARG A 50 30.48 -20.16 -4.83
N SER A 51 31.18 -21.09 -4.18
CA SER A 51 32.07 -20.74 -3.09
C SER A 51 33.38 -20.07 -3.57
N ASN A 52 33.80 -19.05 -2.84
CA ASN A 52 35.18 -18.57 -2.93
C ASN A 52 36.04 -19.36 -1.91
N PRO A 53 36.97 -20.21 -2.39
CA PRO A 53 37.81 -21.00 -1.48
C PRO A 53 38.65 -20.18 -0.50
N SER A 54 38.94 -18.91 -0.87
CA SER A 54 39.81 -18.02 -0.09
C SER A 54 39.05 -17.15 0.93
N ARG A 55 37.72 -16.95 0.73
CA ARG A 55 36.93 -16.03 1.56
C ARG A 55 35.74 -16.67 2.26
N ASN A 56 35.45 -17.92 1.98
CA ASN A 56 34.25 -18.60 2.49
C ASN A 56 32.94 -17.85 2.14
N ASP A 57 32.92 -17.22 0.96
CA ASP A 57 31.89 -16.33 0.47
C ASP A 57 31.44 -16.74 -0.94
N VAL A 58 30.36 -16.14 -1.45
CA VAL A 58 29.89 -16.36 -2.84
C VAL A 58 30.81 -15.59 -3.81
N VAL A 59 31.33 -16.27 -4.83
CA VAL A 59 32.39 -15.75 -5.74
C VAL A 59 31.86 -14.75 -6.75
N GLU A 60 30.72 -15.03 -7.30
CA GLU A 60 30.06 -14.18 -8.30
C GLU A 60 28.63 -14.09 -7.85
N GLY A 61 27.98 -12.97 -7.90
CA GLY A 61 26.63 -12.80 -7.42
C GLY A 61 25.79 -14.09 -7.29
N PRO A 62 24.85 -14.18 -6.44
CA PRO A 62 24.15 -15.44 -6.16
C PRO A 62 23.57 -16.02 -7.44
N HIS A 63 23.74 -17.33 -7.68
CA HIS A 63 23.09 -18.01 -8.78
C HIS A 63 21.57 -17.94 -8.64
N LYS A 64 21.10 -18.05 -7.38
CA LYS A 64 19.70 -17.84 -7.00
C LYS A 64 19.61 -17.33 -5.57
N THR A 65 18.68 -16.41 -5.34
CA THR A 65 18.32 -15.90 -4.01
C THR A 65 16.84 -16.15 -3.79
N TRP A 66 16.48 -16.62 -2.60
CA TRP A 66 15.10 -16.78 -2.17
C TRP A 66 14.87 -15.90 -0.96
N PRO A 67 13.94 -14.94 -0.99
CA PRO A 67 13.46 -14.29 0.22
C PRO A 67 12.68 -15.32 1.05
N LEU A 68 13.04 -15.45 2.33
CA LEU A 68 12.34 -16.33 3.27
C LEU A 68 11.45 -15.51 4.21
N LEU A 69 11.93 -14.33 4.61
CA LEU A 69 11.21 -13.36 5.43
C LEU A 69 11.63 -11.94 5.04
N PRO A 70 10.69 -11.04 4.78
CA PRO A 70 9.30 -11.36 4.43
C PRO A 70 9.24 -12.21 3.15
N PRO A 71 8.16 -12.96 2.92
CA PRO A 71 8.07 -13.86 1.75
C PRO A 71 7.97 -13.11 0.42
N SER A 72 7.73 -11.81 0.46
CA SER A 72 7.64 -10.94 -0.70
C SER A 72 8.20 -9.55 -0.41
N SER A 73 8.39 -8.75 -1.47
CA SER A 73 8.76 -7.32 -1.39
C SER A 73 7.56 -6.40 -1.17
N ALA A 74 6.38 -6.94 -0.85
CA ALA A 74 5.16 -6.18 -0.64
C ALA A 74 5.35 -5.10 0.45
N ARG A 75 4.89 -3.89 0.16
CA ARG A 75 4.87 -2.79 1.12
C ARG A 75 3.71 -2.96 2.09
N PRO A 76 3.88 -2.73 3.40
CA PRO A 76 2.77 -2.72 4.35
C PRO A 76 1.70 -1.72 3.91
N GLN A 77 0.45 -2.18 3.81
CA GLN A 77 -0.67 -1.34 3.42
C GLN A 77 -1.54 -0.98 4.64
N PRO A 78 -2.00 0.29 4.75
CA PRO A 78 -2.81 0.74 5.87
C PRO A 78 -4.12 -0.04 6.04
N ASP A 79 -4.57 -0.18 7.30
CA ASP A 79 -5.76 -0.96 7.64
C ASP A 79 -7.09 -0.38 7.15
N TYR A 80 -7.11 0.92 6.81
CA TYR A 80 -8.30 1.56 6.22
C TYR A 80 -8.52 1.18 4.74
N ILE A 81 -7.54 0.55 4.07
CA ILE A 81 -7.75 -0.10 2.77
C ILE A 81 -8.48 -1.41 3.00
N PRO A 82 -9.57 -1.73 2.28
CA PRO A 82 -10.34 -2.95 2.49
C PRO A 82 -9.49 -4.22 2.46
N LYS A 83 -9.69 -5.07 3.45
CA LYS A 83 -8.90 -6.31 3.60
C LYS A 83 -8.84 -7.18 2.34
N PRO A 84 -9.93 -7.42 1.59
CA PRO A 84 -9.85 -8.23 0.36
C PRO A 84 -8.91 -7.64 -0.69
N ILE A 85 -8.83 -6.31 -0.79
CA ILE A 85 -7.93 -5.61 -1.72
C ILE A 85 -6.47 -5.79 -1.27
N ARG A 86 -6.19 -5.63 0.03
CA ARG A 86 -4.86 -5.86 0.59
C ARG A 86 -4.42 -7.32 0.46
N ASP A 87 -5.32 -8.26 0.69
CA ASP A 87 -5.04 -9.70 0.56
C ASP A 87 -4.63 -10.05 -0.88
N ASP A 88 -5.36 -9.56 -1.88
CA ASP A 88 -5.04 -9.74 -3.30
C ASP A 88 -3.67 -9.13 -3.65
N TYR A 89 -3.37 -7.93 -3.15
CA TYR A 89 -2.08 -7.29 -3.35
C TYR A 89 -0.93 -8.13 -2.74
N TYR A 90 -1.06 -8.58 -1.49
CA TYR A 90 -0.02 -9.39 -0.84
C TYR A 90 0.17 -10.75 -1.51
N GLU A 91 -0.91 -11.37 -1.95
CA GLU A 91 -0.87 -12.62 -2.72
C GLU A 91 -0.11 -12.42 -4.02
N ALA A 92 -0.47 -11.39 -4.81
CA ALA A 92 0.18 -11.08 -6.07
C ALA A 92 1.70 -10.84 -5.91
N CYS A 93 2.10 -10.03 -4.92
CA CYS A 93 3.51 -9.80 -4.61
C CYS A 93 4.26 -11.09 -4.23
N THR A 94 3.60 -11.97 -3.48
CA THR A 94 4.23 -13.22 -3.01
C THR A 94 4.52 -14.19 -4.15
N ILE A 95 3.63 -14.26 -5.16
CA ILE A 95 3.75 -15.22 -6.26
C ILE A 95 4.35 -14.60 -7.53
N CYS A 96 4.76 -13.33 -7.52
CA CYS A 96 5.25 -12.62 -8.71
C CYS A 96 6.40 -13.36 -9.41
N GLU A 97 7.42 -13.75 -8.68
CA GLU A 97 8.57 -14.51 -9.20
C GLU A 97 8.26 -15.99 -9.49
N LEU A 98 7.29 -16.56 -8.78
CA LEU A 98 6.95 -17.98 -8.88
C LEU A 98 5.98 -18.27 -10.03
N SER A 99 5.04 -17.39 -10.25
CA SER A 99 4.01 -17.49 -11.28
C SER A 99 3.55 -16.09 -11.71
N PRO A 100 4.31 -15.40 -12.58
CA PRO A 100 4.00 -14.04 -13.01
C PRO A 100 2.59 -13.91 -13.59
N LYS A 101 2.15 -14.88 -14.37
CA LYS A 101 0.79 -14.95 -14.93
C LYS A 101 -0.30 -14.99 -13.85
N ALA A 102 -0.11 -15.79 -12.80
CA ALA A 102 -1.06 -15.84 -11.69
C ALA A 102 -1.03 -14.53 -10.89
N SER A 103 0.15 -13.97 -10.64
CA SER A 103 0.33 -12.66 -10.03
C SER A 103 -0.41 -11.57 -10.79
N ALA A 104 -0.22 -11.47 -12.10
CA ALA A 104 -0.93 -10.53 -12.97
C ALA A 104 -2.46 -10.70 -12.91
N THR A 105 -2.95 -11.92 -12.76
CA THR A 105 -4.39 -12.18 -12.61
C THR A 105 -4.91 -11.67 -11.27
N VAL A 106 -4.20 -11.94 -10.19
CA VAL A 106 -4.59 -11.52 -8.83
C VAL A 106 -4.51 -10.01 -8.68
N ILE A 107 -3.44 -9.36 -9.16
CA ILE A 107 -3.30 -7.91 -9.06
C ILE A 107 -4.35 -7.15 -9.90
N ARG A 108 -4.81 -7.73 -11.03
CA ARG A 108 -5.94 -7.17 -11.80
C ARG A 108 -7.26 -7.29 -11.04
N ARG A 109 -7.47 -8.36 -10.28
CA ARG A 109 -8.60 -8.50 -9.37
C ARG A 109 -8.54 -7.45 -8.25
N CYS A 110 -7.35 -7.21 -7.71
CA CYS A 110 -7.08 -6.13 -6.76
C CYS A 110 -7.48 -4.76 -7.34
N LEU A 111 -7.00 -4.41 -8.55
CA LEU A 111 -7.37 -3.17 -9.26
C LEU A 111 -8.88 -3.06 -9.46
N GLN A 112 -9.55 -4.13 -9.86
CA GLN A 112 -10.99 -4.15 -10.00
C GLN A 112 -11.71 -3.90 -8.67
N GLY A 113 -11.20 -4.49 -7.59
CA GLY A 113 -11.67 -4.23 -6.22
C GLY A 113 -11.53 -2.76 -5.82
N MET A 114 -10.40 -2.13 -6.17
CA MET A 114 -10.15 -0.71 -5.91
C MET A 114 -11.12 0.20 -6.68
N ILE A 115 -11.37 -0.07 -7.95
CA ILE A 115 -12.33 0.70 -8.75
C ILE A 115 -13.73 0.61 -8.16
N ARG A 116 -14.14 -0.56 -7.70
CA ARG A 116 -15.45 -0.78 -7.07
C ARG A 116 -15.58 -0.07 -5.74
N ASP A 117 -14.55 -0.16 -4.90
CA ASP A 117 -14.57 0.44 -3.56
C ASP A 117 -14.39 1.97 -3.60
N PHE A 118 -13.39 2.43 -4.33
CA PHE A 118 -13.02 3.85 -4.35
C PHE A 118 -13.90 4.69 -5.28
N CYS A 119 -14.18 4.18 -6.49
CA CYS A 119 -14.94 4.89 -7.52
C CYS A 119 -16.43 4.56 -7.51
N GLY A 120 -16.87 3.53 -6.78
CA GLY A 120 -18.27 3.10 -6.74
C GLY A 120 -18.77 2.49 -8.05
N ILE A 121 -17.85 2.07 -8.95
CA ILE A 121 -18.18 1.51 -10.26
C ILE A 121 -18.15 -0.01 -10.16
N SER A 122 -19.25 -0.68 -10.53
CA SER A 122 -19.32 -2.14 -10.52
C SER A 122 -19.96 -2.63 -11.83
N LYS A 123 -19.14 -3.26 -12.68
CA LYS A 123 -19.57 -3.91 -13.92
C LYS A 123 -19.13 -5.36 -13.95
N LYS A 124 -19.55 -6.09 -14.97
CA LYS A 124 -19.19 -7.51 -15.13
C LYS A 124 -17.71 -7.70 -15.46
N ARG A 125 -17.13 -6.80 -16.28
CA ARG A 125 -15.73 -6.90 -16.74
C ARG A 125 -14.96 -5.65 -16.36
N LEU A 126 -13.70 -5.81 -16.02
CA LEU A 126 -12.79 -4.68 -15.71
C LEU A 126 -12.76 -3.63 -16.83
N VAL A 127 -12.77 -4.05 -18.09
CA VAL A 127 -12.79 -3.10 -19.24
C VAL A 127 -14.00 -2.20 -19.22
N ASP A 128 -15.16 -2.71 -18.83
CA ASP A 128 -16.39 -1.92 -18.75
C ASP A 128 -16.36 -0.95 -17.56
N GLU A 129 -15.71 -1.34 -16.46
CA GLU A 129 -15.46 -0.48 -15.29
C GLU A 129 -14.49 0.65 -15.62
N LEU A 130 -13.43 0.37 -16.37
CA LEU A 130 -12.46 1.37 -16.82
C LEU A 130 -13.06 2.37 -17.82
N ASN A 131 -13.93 1.91 -18.73
CA ASN A 131 -14.64 2.80 -19.64
C ASN A 131 -15.57 3.76 -18.88
N GLU A 132 -16.33 3.27 -17.93
CA GLU A 132 -17.17 4.10 -17.05
C GLU A 132 -16.34 5.09 -16.25
N LEU A 133 -15.21 4.66 -15.70
CA LEU A 133 -14.32 5.54 -14.94
C LEU A 133 -13.76 6.66 -15.82
N ARG A 134 -13.41 6.36 -17.08
CA ARG A 134 -12.97 7.34 -18.06
C ARG A 134 -14.06 8.38 -18.37
N ASP A 135 -15.29 7.93 -18.54
CA ASP A 135 -16.43 8.82 -18.77
C ASP A 135 -16.69 9.72 -17.56
N GLN A 136 -16.53 9.20 -16.35
CA GLN A 136 -16.62 10.00 -15.12
C GLN A 136 -15.50 11.04 -15.02
N VAL A 137 -14.27 10.71 -15.39
CA VAL A 137 -13.15 11.68 -15.41
C VAL A 137 -13.42 12.78 -16.44
N HIS A 138 -13.81 12.42 -17.66
CA HIS A 138 -14.12 13.41 -18.70
C HIS A 138 -15.29 14.33 -18.35
N SER A 139 -16.29 13.82 -17.61
CA SER A 139 -17.45 14.59 -17.16
C SER A 139 -17.24 15.33 -15.83
N GLY A 140 -16.05 15.20 -15.21
CA GLY A 140 -15.74 15.80 -13.91
C GLY A 140 -16.49 15.18 -12.73
N LYS A 141 -16.97 13.94 -12.86
CA LYS A 141 -17.73 13.21 -11.83
C LYS A 141 -16.88 12.17 -11.08
N ALA A 142 -15.64 11.95 -11.51
CA ALA A 142 -14.74 11.02 -10.85
C ALA A 142 -14.41 11.48 -9.42
N PRO A 143 -14.18 10.56 -8.50
CA PRO A 143 -13.75 10.90 -7.14
C PRO A 143 -12.45 11.72 -7.13
N PRO A 144 -12.27 12.63 -6.16
CA PRO A 144 -11.00 13.33 -5.97
C PRO A 144 -9.85 12.32 -5.79
N GLY A 145 -8.76 12.51 -6.53
CA GLY A 145 -7.60 11.61 -6.56
C GLY A 145 -7.52 10.75 -7.82
N VAL A 146 -8.60 10.62 -8.58
CA VAL A 146 -8.56 9.95 -9.89
C VAL A 146 -8.18 10.97 -10.95
N GLN A 147 -6.98 10.83 -11.50
CA GLN A 147 -6.41 11.75 -12.49
C GLN A 147 -6.45 11.15 -13.91
N PRO A 148 -6.48 11.99 -15.00
CA PRO A 148 -6.43 11.50 -16.37
C PRO A 148 -5.16 10.71 -16.72
N ASP A 149 -4.01 11.08 -16.16
CA ASP A 149 -2.74 10.39 -16.34
C ASP A 149 -2.73 8.99 -15.67
N THR A 150 -3.39 8.85 -14.54
CA THR A 150 -3.64 7.57 -13.89
C THR A 150 -4.41 6.61 -14.81
N LEU A 151 -5.45 7.10 -15.50
CA LEU A 151 -6.20 6.30 -16.46
C LEU A 151 -5.32 5.90 -17.66
N THR A 152 -4.48 6.81 -18.13
CA THR A 152 -3.52 6.53 -19.20
C THR A 152 -2.54 5.42 -18.78
N ALA A 153 -2.02 5.48 -17.55
CA ALA A 153 -1.16 4.44 -17.02
C ALA A 153 -1.89 3.07 -16.91
N ILE A 154 -3.13 3.06 -16.43
CA ILE A 154 -3.96 1.85 -16.36
C ILE A 154 -4.18 1.26 -17.78
N ASP A 155 -4.44 2.09 -18.77
CA ASP A 155 -4.64 1.64 -20.16
C ASP A 155 -3.35 1.06 -20.77
N GLN A 156 -2.19 1.70 -20.55
CA GLN A 156 -0.90 1.20 -21.01
C GLN A 156 -0.55 -0.14 -20.37
N VAL A 157 -0.75 -0.27 -19.08
CA VAL A 157 -0.54 -1.53 -18.36
C VAL A 157 -1.57 -2.59 -18.77
N ARG A 158 -2.79 -2.19 -19.14
CA ARG A 158 -3.77 -3.10 -19.69
C ARG A 158 -3.32 -3.67 -21.05
N GLU A 159 -2.66 -2.90 -21.89
CA GLU A 159 -2.11 -3.37 -23.16
C GLU A 159 -0.99 -4.39 -22.95
N ILE A 160 -0.10 -4.15 -21.99
CA ILE A 160 0.91 -5.11 -21.57
C ILE A 160 0.23 -6.36 -20.98
N GLY A 161 -0.81 -6.20 -20.18
CA GLY A 161 -1.56 -7.29 -19.54
C GLY A 161 -2.80 -7.78 -20.28
N ASN A 162 -3.07 -7.35 -21.53
CA ASN A 162 -4.16 -7.85 -22.37
C ASN A 162 -3.98 -9.32 -22.77
N ILE A 163 -2.89 -9.81 -22.44
CA ILE A 163 -2.32 -11.13 -22.45
C ILE A 163 -3.21 -12.18 -21.78
N GLY A 164 -4.08 -11.82 -20.85
CA GLY A 164 -4.96 -12.77 -20.16
C GLY A 164 -6.46 -12.60 -20.46
N ALA A 165 -6.87 -11.56 -21.17
CA ALA A 165 -8.29 -11.24 -21.38
C ALA A 165 -8.99 -12.09 -22.47
N HIS A 166 -8.23 -12.79 -23.30
CA HIS A 166 -8.75 -13.65 -24.36
C HIS A 166 -8.75 -15.14 -24.02
N MET A 167 -8.54 -15.52 -22.76
CA MET A 167 -8.62 -16.92 -22.34
C MET A 167 -10.00 -17.57 -22.54
N GLU A 168 -11.04 -16.79 -22.83
CA GLU A 168 -12.37 -17.33 -23.12
C GLU A 168 -12.53 -17.75 -24.60
N ALA A 169 -11.65 -17.31 -25.51
CA ALA A 169 -11.82 -17.56 -26.94
C ALA A 169 -10.80 -18.54 -27.55
N ASP A 170 -9.55 -18.59 -27.08
CA ASP A 170 -8.54 -19.50 -27.64
C ASP A 170 -7.44 -19.86 -26.63
N ILE A 171 -7.42 -21.12 -26.24
CA ILE A 171 -6.41 -21.71 -25.34
C ILE A 171 -4.99 -21.68 -25.92
N ASN A 172 -4.86 -21.49 -27.22
CA ASN A 172 -3.58 -21.49 -27.93
C ASN A 172 -2.89 -20.12 -28.03
N VAL A 173 -3.57 -19.05 -27.62
CA VAL A 173 -3.00 -17.68 -27.57
C VAL A 173 -2.68 -17.31 -26.10
N ILE A 174 -1.86 -18.14 -25.48
CA ILE A 174 -1.29 -17.81 -24.16
C ILE A 174 -0.07 -16.94 -24.45
N VAL A 175 -0.20 -15.63 -24.22
CA VAL A 175 0.98 -14.77 -24.13
C VAL A 175 1.53 -14.93 -22.72
N ASP A 176 2.78 -15.32 -22.60
CA ASP A 176 3.46 -15.46 -21.32
C ASP A 176 3.68 -14.07 -20.69
N VAL A 177 3.37 -13.94 -19.42
CA VAL A 177 3.69 -12.77 -18.60
C VAL A 177 5.00 -13.06 -17.89
N ASP A 178 5.99 -12.19 -18.06
CA ASP A 178 7.24 -12.32 -17.33
C ASP A 178 7.17 -11.63 -15.94
N PRO A 179 8.15 -11.86 -15.04
CA PRO A 179 8.15 -11.25 -13.71
C PRO A 179 8.20 -9.72 -13.73
N GLU A 180 8.87 -9.11 -14.72
CA GLU A 180 8.99 -7.64 -14.82
C GLU A 180 7.64 -7.03 -15.20
N GLU A 181 6.91 -7.67 -16.12
CA GLU A 181 5.55 -7.25 -16.49
C GLU A 181 4.57 -7.37 -15.31
N ALA A 182 4.63 -8.45 -14.55
CA ALA A 182 3.83 -8.64 -13.35
C ALA A 182 4.19 -7.58 -12.27
N GLN A 183 5.46 -7.24 -12.14
CA GLN A 183 5.93 -6.20 -11.21
C GLN A 183 5.41 -4.81 -11.57
N ILE A 184 5.38 -4.44 -12.86
CA ILE A 184 4.81 -3.17 -13.31
C ILE A 184 3.32 -3.04 -12.94
N LEU A 185 2.56 -4.14 -12.98
CA LEU A 185 1.17 -4.16 -12.52
C LEU A 185 1.06 -3.93 -11.00
N ILE A 186 1.96 -4.52 -10.23
CA ILE A 186 2.05 -4.32 -8.77
C ILE A 186 2.40 -2.87 -8.47
N ASP A 187 3.41 -2.31 -9.14
CA ASP A 187 3.85 -0.92 -8.95
C ASP A 187 2.72 0.09 -9.26
N LEU A 188 1.92 -0.20 -10.29
CA LEU A 188 0.73 0.61 -10.58
C LEU A 188 -0.29 0.57 -9.43
N VAL A 189 -0.58 -0.61 -8.88
CA VAL A 189 -1.52 -0.73 -7.75
C VAL A 189 -0.97 -0.02 -6.50
N GLU A 190 0.33 -0.09 -6.25
CA GLU A 190 0.97 0.67 -5.16
C GLU A 190 0.80 2.18 -5.35
N LEU A 191 1.01 2.70 -6.57
CA LEU A 191 0.76 4.11 -6.90
C LEU A 191 -0.71 4.49 -6.61
N LEU A 192 -1.66 3.63 -7.02
CA LEU A 192 -3.08 3.88 -6.77
C LEU A 192 -3.45 3.79 -5.28
N PHE A 193 -2.78 2.98 -4.48
CA PHE A 193 -2.98 2.99 -3.02
C PHE A 193 -2.60 4.35 -2.43
N GLU A 194 -1.47 4.92 -2.85
CA GLU A 194 -1.03 6.25 -2.41
C GLU A 194 -2.02 7.35 -2.85
N ASP A 195 -2.37 7.39 -4.14
CA ASP A 195 -3.19 8.45 -4.71
C ASP A 195 -4.65 8.40 -4.21
N TRP A 196 -5.22 7.20 -4.10
CA TRP A 196 -6.64 7.06 -3.81
C TRP A 196 -6.93 6.94 -2.32
N TYR A 197 -6.19 6.10 -1.60
CA TYR A 197 -6.50 5.81 -0.20
C TYR A 197 -5.69 6.66 0.77
N VAL A 198 -4.35 6.70 0.61
CA VAL A 198 -3.48 7.43 1.54
C VAL A 198 -3.74 8.93 1.44
N ALA A 199 -3.71 9.50 0.24
CA ALA A 199 -3.97 10.93 0.04
C ALA A 199 -5.37 11.35 0.52
N ARG A 200 -6.39 10.51 0.35
CA ARG A 200 -7.74 10.74 0.88
C ARG A 200 -7.77 10.78 2.41
N ASP A 201 -7.15 9.80 3.05
CA ASP A 201 -7.09 9.70 4.51
C ASP A 201 -6.33 10.87 5.12
N ASP A 202 -5.18 11.22 4.58
CA ASP A 202 -4.38 12.37 5.01
C ASP A 202 -5.14 13.69 4.87
N ARG A 203 -5.83 13.88 3.75
CA ARG A 203 -6.70 15.04 3.55
C ARG A 203 -7.80 15.11 4.60
N MET A 204 -8.47 14.00 4.89
CA MET A 204 -9.52 13.93 5.91
C MET A 204 -8.98 14.27 7.30
N LYS A 205 -7.83 13.74 7.67
CA LYS A 205 -7.14 14.04 8.94
C LYS A 205 -6.79 15.53 9.05
N HIS A 206 -6.27 16.13 8.00
CA HIS A 206 -5.96 17.58 7.98
C HIS A 206 -7.21 18.44 8.14
N LEU A 207 -8.28 18.13 7.42
CA LEU A 207 -9.56 18.87 7.55
C LEU A 207 -10.15 18.72 8.95
N ALA A 208 -10.15 17.53 9.52
CA ALA A 208 -10.62 17.29 10.88
C ALA A 208 -9.81 18.10 11.91
N LYS A 209 -8.47 18.17 11.75
CA LYS A 209 -7.61 18.98 12.62
C LYS A 209 -7.93 20.47 12.52
N ILE A 210 -8.15 20.99 11.32
CA ILE A 210 -8.55 22.41 11.12
C ILE A 210 -9.89 22.69 11.79
N GLN A 211 -10.87 21.80 11.63
CA GLN A 211 -12.19 21.94 12.27
C GLN A 211 -12.11 21.92 13.80
N ALA A 212 -11.31 21.00 14.36
CA ALA A 212 -11.10 20.94 15.81
C ALA A 212 -10.51 22.23 16.38
N ILE A 213 -9.48 22.80 15.73
CA ILE A 213 -8.87 24.08 16.15
C ILE A 213 -9.87 25.24 16.04
N ALA A 214 -10.68 25.26 14.97
CA ALA A 214 -11.69 26.29 14.79
C ALA A 214 -12.78 26.21 15.87
N GLN A 215 -13.22 25.02 16.24
CA GLN A 215 -14.20 24.81 17.31
C GLN A 215 -13.64 25.21 18.67
N GLU A 216 -12.40 24.83 19.00
CA GLU A 216 -11.75 25.22 20.24
C GLU A 216 -11.65 26.75 20.39
N LYS A 217 -11.27 27.45 19.31
CA LYS A 217 -11.24 28.93 19.32
C LYS A 217 -12.61 29.56 19.54
N LYS A 218 -13.66 29.02 18.88
CA LYS A 218 -15.03 29.51 19.09
C LYS A 218 -15.50 29.30 20.51
N GLN A 219 -15.19 28.15 21.12
CA GLN A 219 -15.54 27.90 22.53
C GLN A 219 -14.82 28.86 23.49
N LYS A 220 -13.51 29.09 23.29
CA LYS A 220 -12.76 30.08 24.09
C LYS A 220 -13.27 31.48 23.91
N GLN A 221 -13.76 31.89 22.74
CA GLN A 221 -14.37 33.19 22.51
C GLN A 221 -15.73 33.30 23.21
N ALA A 222 -16.57 32.28 23.16
CA ALA A 222 -17.85 32.25 23.84
C ALA A 222 -17.69 32.36 25.38
N GLN A 223 -16.74 31.58 25.94
CA GLN A 223 -16.43 31.65 27.37
C GLN A 223 -15.98 33.06 27.82
N LYS A 224 -15.12 33.72 27.04
CA LYS A 224 -14.69 35.08 27.35
C LYS A 224 -15.86 36.08 27.27
N LEU A 225 -16.79 35.92 26.35
CA LEU A 225 -17.97 36.78 26.24
C LEU A 225 -18.90 36.61 27.45
N ASP A 226 -19.07 35.37 27.93
CA ASP A 226 -19.87 35.09 29.14
C ASP A 226 -19.21 35.65 30.41
N GLU A 227 -17.87 35.62 30.50
CA GLU A 227 -17.12 36.22 31.62
C GLU A 227 -17.14 37.76 31.62
N GLU A 228 -17.23 38.40 30.45
CA GLU A 228 -17.27 39.87 30.29
C GLU A 228 -18.67 40.47 30.39
N MET A 229 -19.76 39.67 30.42
CA MET A 229 -21.11 40.16 30.63
C MET A 229 -21.31 40.51 32.13
N PRO A 230 -21.47 41.79 32.54
CA PRO A 230 -21.76 42.13 33.91
C PRO A 230 -23.16 41.60 34.27
N GLU A 231 -23.27 40.97 35.45
CA GLU A 231 -24.59 40.65 36.03
C GLU A 231 -25.44 41.90 36.07
N LEU A 232 -26.53 41.93 35.32
CA LEU A 232 -27.53 42.99 35.44
C LEU A 232 -28.13 42.91 36.86
N PRO A 233 -28.11 44.01 37.63
CA PRO A 233 -28.70 43.99 38.96
C PRO A 233 -30.19 43.65 38.85
N GLY A 234 -30.58 42.63 39.56
CA GLY A 234 -31.97 42.16 39.61
C GLY A 234 -32.94 43.30 40.02
N PRO A 235 -34.20 43.29 39.57
CA PRO A 235 -35.15 44.29 39.87
C PRO A 235 -35.36 44.37 41.40
N ASN A 236 -35.05 45.55 41.97
CA ASN A 236 -35.23 45.85 43.37
C ASN A 236 -36.76 45.97 43.62
N VAL A 237 -37.44 44.93 44.05
CA VAL A 237 -38.86 44.94 44.42
C VAL A 237 -38.93 45.49 45.85
N GLN A 238 -39.12 46.81 45.99
CA GLN A 238 -39.55 47.39 47.26
C GLN A 238 -40.99 47.02 47.52
N VAL A 239 -41.21 46.14 48.48
CA VAL A 239 -42.52 45.85 49.05
C VAL A 239 -42.81 46.97 50.08
N THR A 240 -43.61 47.96 49.71
CA THR A 240 -44.19 48.90 50.64
C THR A 240 -45.33 48.21 51.39
N SER A 241 -45.14 47.94 52.67
CA SER A 241 -46.17 47.50 53.57
C SER A 241 -46.95 48.77 54.03
N GLU A 242 -48.09 49.01 53.46
CA GLU A 242 -49.07 49.92 54.06
C GLU A 242 -49.85 49.22 55.20
N THR A 243 -49.58 49.61 56.40
CA THR A 243 -50.43 49.37 57.58
C THR A 243 -51.61 50.28 57.52
N LYS A 244 -52.84 49.74 57.52
CA LYS A 244 -54.08 50.50 57.86
C LYS A 244 -54.54 50.06 59.22
N ASP A 245 -54.83 51.10 60.00
CA ASP A 245 -55.56 51.07 61.25
C ASP A 245 -56.96 50.45 61.18
#